data_6d39cef9d3037afe16ac00662848307e
#
_entry.id   6d39cef9d3037afe16ac00662848307e
#
_cell.length_a   1.000
_cell.length_b   1.000
_cell.length_c   1.000
_cell.angle_alpha   90.00
_cell.angle_beta   90.00
_cell.angle_gamma   90.00
#
_symmetry.space_group_name_H-M   'P 1'
#
loop_
_entity.id
_entity.type
_entity.pdbx_description
1 polymer ?
#
loop_
_entity_poly.entity_id
_entity_poly.type
_entity_poly.pdbx_seq_one_letter_code
_entity_poly.pdbx_strand_id
1 'polypeptide(L)'
;MMKKHLASILIATVLHAAVWGQVDPKTQFEAANAAYADGDYETAIAGYESILAESMHFESEYNLGNAHYKLAQWGPAILHYERAALLSPANADLKTNLTLANAQIKDRIESLPSNGILDIWERITAPGRFQLWARLMVLAWTLGFAALAWRIWVVGIENRRLLGSSAAVLVAAGLAFMLLTRTASERIESSKSAIVMAVESAVRNEPGTNGMTLFMLHEGTKVTVIERNSNHWKVQLANGNTGWIAAGDLTEI
;
A
#
# COMPACT_ATOMS: atom_id res chain seq x y z
N MET A 1 54.99 -3.07 -12.18
CA MET A 1 53.82 -3.90 -12.45
C MET A 1 53.24 -4.56 -11.17
N MET A 2 54.03 -5.12 -10.27
CA MET A 2 53.58 -5.80 -9.02
C MET A 2 52.69 -4.97 -8.08
N LYS A 3 52.92 -3.67 -7.92
CA LYS A 3 52.13 -2.80 -7.03
C LYS A 3 50.65 -2.61 -7.50
N LYS A 4 50.38 -2.68 -8.82
CA LYS A 4 49.01 -2.55 -9.37
C LYS A 4 48.18 -3.83 -9.17
N HIS A 5 48.80 -4.99 -9.18
CA HIS A 5 48.13 -6.26 -8.92
C HIS A 5 47.83 -6.48 -7.44
N LEU A 6 48.69 -5.99 -6.53
CA LEU A 6 48.46 -6.02 -5.09
C LEU A 6 47.24 -5.15 -4.68
N ALA A 7 47.11 -3.96 -5.26
CA ALA A 7 45.94 -3.08 -5.03
C ALA A 7 44.64 -3.69 -5.54
N SER A 8 44.66 -4.33 -6.72
CA SER A 8 43.47 -5.00 -7.28
C SER A 8 43.07 -6.22 -6.46
N ILE A 9 43.99 -6.98 -5.91
CA ILE A 9 43.70 -8.12 -5.02
C ILE A 9 43.14 -7.63 -3.68
N LEU A 10 43.69 -6.53 -3.12
CA LEU A 10 43.19 -5.97 -1.87
C LEU A 10 41.77 -5.42 -2.01
N ILE A 11 41.47 -4.75 -3.13
CA ILE A 11 40.11 -4.25 -3.42
C ILE A 11 39.12 -5.42 -3.65
N ALA A 12 39.54 -6.48 -4.34
CA ALA A 12 38.72 -7.66 -4.53
C ALA A 12 38.46 -8.41 -3.22
N THR A 13 39.39 -8.52 -2.30
CA THR A 13 39.21 -9.15 -0.99
C THR A 13 38.36 -8.30 -0.06
N VAL A 14 38.42 -6.97 -0.11
CA VAL A 14 37.55 -6.08 0.67
C VAL A 14 36.12 -6.13 0.13
N LEU A 15 35.92 -6.18 -1.18
CA LEU A 15 34.60 -6.36 -1.79
C LEU A 15 34.00 -7.73 -1.49
N HIS A 16 34.77 -8.80 -1.42
CA HIS A 16 34.28 -10.13 -1.02
C HIS A 16 33.96 -10.20 0.48
N ALA A 17 34.70 -9.53 1.36
CA ALA A 17 34.42 -9.48 2.78
C ALA A 17 33.07 -8.74 3.10
N ALA A 18 32.69 -7.75 2.29
CA ALA A 18 31.43 -7.03 2.44
C ALA A 18 30.20 -7.88 2.08
N VAL A 19 30.37 -8.92 1.24
CA VAL A 19 29.27 -9.82 0.84
C VAL A 19 29.00 -10.94 1.88
N TRP A 20 29.95 -11.24 2.75
CA TRP A 20 29.83 -12.34 3.71
C TRP A 20 29.24 -11.95 5.06
N GLY A 21 28.80 -10.71 5.23
CA GLY A 21 28.22 -10.19 6.47
C GLY A 21 26.69 -10.02 6.46
N GLN A 22 26.03 -10.22 5.32
CA GLN A 22 24.57 -10.14 5.29
C GLN A 22 23.99 -11.47 5.74
N VAL A 23 23.32 -11.44 6.89
CA VAL A 23 22.52 -12.61 7.35
C VAL A 23 21.40 -12.78 6.35
N ASP A 24 21.20 -14.04 5.89
CA ASP A 24 20.12 -14.36 4.94
C ASP A 24 18.78 -13.87 5.51
N PRO A 25 17.98 -13.12 4.75
CA PRO A 25 16.67 -12.59 5.19
C PRO A 25 15.76 -13.68 5.77
N LYS A 26 15.85 -14.91 5.26
CA LYS A 26 15.10 -16.04 5.80
C LYS A 26 15.55 -16.39 7.23
N THR A 27 16.85 -16.42 7.48
CA THR A 27 17.40 -16.68 8.81
C THR A 27 17.04 -15.58 9.80
N GLN A 28 17.04 -14.32 9.34
CA GLN A 28 16.58 -13.18 10.16
C GLN A 28 15.09 -13.32 10.51
N PHE A 29 14.26 -13.69 9.54
CA PHE A 29 12.83 -13.88 9.74
C PHE A 29 12.54 -15.03 10.72
N GLU A 30 13.24 -16.14 10.60
CA GLU A 30 13.14 -17.28 11.53
C GLU A 30 13.56 -16.88 12.95
N ALA A 31 14.63 -16.09 13.10
CA ALA A 31 15.07 -15.59 14.40
C ALA A 31 14.06 -14.61 15.04
N ALA A 32 13.48 -13.70 14.25
CA ALA A 32 12.42 -12.81 14.71
C ALA A 32 11.16 -13.57 15.14
N ASN A 33 10.76 -14.61 14.38
CA ASN A 33 9.64 -15.47 14.74
C ASN A 33 9.92 -16.26 16.03
N ALA A 34 11.16 -16.72 16.26
CA ALA A 34 11.54 -17.40 17.50
C ALA A 34 11.44 -16.45 18.70
N ALA A 35 11.98 -15.22 18.59
CA ALA A 35 11.85 -14.20 19.63
C ALA A 35 10.37 -13.89 19.94
N TYR A 36 9.54 -13.76 18.90
CA TYR A 36 8.09 -13.56 19.07
C TYR A 36 7.43 -14.72 19.84
N ALA A 37 7.77 -15.97 19.50
CA ALA A 37 7.24 -17.17 20.15
C ALA A 37 7.67 -17.28 21.62
N ASP A 38 8.88 -16.83 21.94
CA ASP A 38 9.43 -16.75 23.30
C ASP A 38 8.85 -15.59 24.13
N GLY A 39 8.06 -14.71 23.51
CA GLY A 39 7.47 -13.53 24.15
C GLY A 39 8.39 -12.32 24.22
N ASP A 40 9.57 -12.39 23.59
CA ASP A 40 10.50 -11.25 23.46
C ASP A 40 10.09 -10.41 22.24
N TYR A 41 9.02 -9.64 22.44
CA TYR A 41 8.42 -8.87 21.35
C TYR A 41 9.31 -7.72 20.88
N GLU A 42 10.13 -7.13 21.76
CA GLU A 42 11.07 -6.07 21.40
C GLU A 42 12.16 -6.58 20.46
N THR A 43 12.73 -7.75 20.73
CA THR A 43 13.72 -8.40 19.83
C THR A 43 13.04 -8.80 18.51
N ALA A 44 11.80 -9.31 18.56
CA ALA A 44 11.05 -9.64 17.35
C ALA A 44 10.81 -8.40 16.47
N ILE A 45 10.42 -7.26 17.06
CA ILE A 45 10.22 -5.97 16.37
C ILE A 45 11.51 -5.57 15.65
N ALA A 46 12.64 -5.51 16.35
CA ALA A 46 13.93 -5.12 15.75
C ALA A 46 14.31 -6.05 14.57
N GLY A 47 14.03 -7.35 14.70
CA GLY A 47 14.25 -8.34 13.64
C GLY A 47 13.40 -8.08 12.40
N TYR A 48 12.09 -7.87 12.57
CA TYR A 48 11.19 -7.59 11.44
C TYR A 48 11.48 -6.23 10.79
N GLU A 49 11.78 -5.18 11.57
CA GLU A 49 12.17 -3.87 11.04
C GLU A 49 13.45 -3.95 10.19
N SER A 50 14.44 -4.74 10.63
CA SER A 50 15.66 -4.96 9.85
C SER A 50 15.38 -5.57 8.48
N ILE A 51 14.42 -6.52 8.38
CA ILE A 51 14.00 -7.13 7.12
C ILE A 51 13.26 -6.10 6.24
N LEU A 52 12.38 -5.32 6.85
CA LEU A 52 11.58 -4.31 6.14
C LEU A 52 12.40 -3.13 5.64
N ALA A 53 13.58 -2.88 6.21
CA ALA A 53 14.52 -1.88 5.70
C ALA A 53 15.06 -2.23 4.30
N GLU A 54 15.09 -3.51 3.92
CA GLU A 54 15.53 -3.95 2.60
C GLU A 54 14.37 -4.03 1.60
N SER A 55 13.22 -4.58 2.02
CA SER A 55 12.03 -4.70 1.17
C SER A 55 10.77 -4.96 1.98
N MET A 56 9.65 -4.50 1.44
CA MET A 56 8.34 -4.67 2.05
C MET A 56 7.80 -6.09 1.77
N HIS A 57 7.50 -6.86 2.84
CA HIS A 57 6.95 -8.22 2.78
C HIS A 57 5.71 -8.33 3.67
N PHE A 58 4.70 -9.03 3.17
CA PHE A 58 3.44 -9.21 3.90
C PHE A 58 3.66 -9.83 5.28
N GLU A 59 4.40 -10.93 5.35
CA GLU A 59 4.62 -11.70 6.57
C GLU A 59 5.37 -10.87 7.64
N SER A 60 6.34 -10.05 7.21
CA SER A 60 7.10 -9.19 8.12
C SER A 60 6.24 -8.04 8.64
N GLU A 61 5.47 -7.36 7.78
CA GLU A 61 4.54 -6.31 8.20
C GLU A 61 3.45 -6.86 9.13
N TYR A 62 2.87 -8.01 8.80
CA TYR A 62 1.84 -8.65 9.60
C TYR A 62 2.36 -9.06 10.99
N ASN A 63 3.53 -9.71 11.05
CA ASN A 63 4.12 -10.16 12.31
C ASN A 63 4.64 -8.99 13.17
N LEU A 64 5.16 -7.93 12.53
CA LEU A 64 5.53 -6.68 13.21
C LEU A 64 4.29 -6.03 13.84
N GLY A 65 3.17 -5.98 13.12
CA GLY A 65 1.88 -5.55 13.66
C GLY A 65 1.43 -6.38 14.87
N ASN A 66 1.61 -7.72 14.79
CA ASN A 66 1.30 -8.62 15.91
C ASN A 66 2.19 -8.35 17.13
N ALA A 67 3.50 -8.11 16.95
CA ALA A 67 4.43 -7.83 18.03
C ALA A 67 4.09 -6.51 18.75
N HIS A 68 3.81 -5.44 17.99
CA HIS A 68 3.34 -4.18 18.54
C HIS A 68 2.00 -4.33 19.28
N TYR A 69 1.08 -5.10 18.73
CA TYR A 69 -0.21 -5.40 19.38
C TYR A 69 -0.02 -6.06 20.75
N LYS A 70 0.92 -7.02 20.87
CA LYS A 70 1.26 -7.70 22.13
C LYS A 70 1.80 -6.73 23.18
N LEU A 71 2.49 -5.68 22.76
CA LEU A 71 3.01 -4.62 23.63
C LEU A 71 1.99 -3.47 23.88
N ALA A 72 0.74 -3.63 23.43
CA ALA A 72 -0.30 -2.60 23.51
C ALA A 72 0.08 -1.26 22.82
N GLN A 73 0.95 -1.31 21.81
CA GLN A 73 1.36 -0.19 20.97
C GLN A 73 0.41 -0.10 19.77
N TRP A 74 -0.76 0.51 19.97
CA TRP A 74 -1.87 0.43 19.03
C TRP A 74 -1.61 1.14 17.71
N GLY A 75 -0.99 2.33 17.74
CA GLY A 75 -0.65 3.08 16.53
C GLY A 75 0.30 2.33 15.61
N PRO A 76 1.48 1.89 16.10
CA PRO A 76 2.39 1.02 15.34
C PRO A 76 1.73 -0.27 14.84
N ALA A 77 0.93 -0.95 15.67
CA ALA A 77 0.25 -2.17 15.25
C ALA A 77 -0.69 -1.93 14.06
N ILE A 78 -1.51 -0.88 14.13
CA ILE A 78 -2.43 -0.50 13.05
C ILE A 78 -1.66 -0.10 11.80
N LEU A 79 -0.57 0.67 11.92
CA LEU A 79 0.29 1.07 10.81
C LEU A 79 0.78 -0.15 10.02
N HIS A 80 1.35 -1.12 10.72
CA HIS A 80 1.92 -2.30 10.09
C HIS A 80 0.84 -3.25 9.53
N TYR A 81 -0.31 -3.37 10.17
CA TYR A 81 -1.46 -4.09 9.62
C TYR A 81 -2.00 -3.42 8.35
N GLU A 82 -2.08 -2.11 8.31
CA GLU A 82 -2.51 -1.37 7.12
C GLU A 82 -1.51 -1.54 5.96
N ARG A 83 -0.20 -1.51 6.23
CA ARG A 83 0.84 -1.83 5.24
C ARG A 83 0.74 -3.27 4.74
N ALA A 84 0.53 -4.23 5.63
CA ALA A 84 0.26 -5.61 5.25
C ALA A 84 -1.01 -5.72 4.37
N ALA A 85 -2.04 -4.92 4.63
CA ALA A 85 -3.27 -4.90 3.84
C ALA A 85 -3.06 -4.39 2.40
N LEU A 86 -2.08 -3.53 2.16
CA LEU A 86 -1.70 -3.14 0.78
C LEU A 86 -1.15 -4.33 -0.02
N LEU A 87 -0.45 -5.24 0.65
CA LEU A 87 0.18 -6.40 0.04
C LEU A 87 -0.79 -7.59 -0.11
N SER A 88 -1.68 -7.80 0.87
CA SER A 88 -2.65 -8.89 0.86
C SER A 88 -4.02 -8.47 1.42
N PRO A 89 -4.81 -7.71 0.65
CA PRO A 89 -6.08 -7.11 1.12
C PRO A 89 -7.18 -8.14 1.39
N ALA A 90 -7.04 -9.38 0.91
CA ALA A 90 -8.02 -10.43 1.08
C ALA A 90 -7.75 -11.34 2.31
N ASN A 91 -6.62 -11.16 3.01
CA ASN A 91 -6.24 -11.99 4.14
C ASN A 91 -7.24 -11.84 5.31
N ALA A 92 -7.82 -12.95 5.76
CA ALA A 92 -8.87 -12.95 6.78
C ALA A 92 -8.32 -12.69 8.19
N ASP A 93 -7.16 -13.26 8.51
CA ASP A 93 -6.52 -13.10 9.81
C ASP A 93 -6.08 -11.66 10.03
N LEU A 94 -5.50 -11.04 8.99
CA LEU A 94 -5.13 -9.63 9.01
C LEU A 94 -6.36 -8.74 9.27
N LYS A 95 -7.48 -8.98 8.59
CA LYS A 95 -8.72 -8.21 8.82
C LYS A 95 -9.22 -8.33 10.25
N THR A 96 -9.14 -9.53 10.81
CA THR A 96 -9.52 -9.78 12.20
C THR A 96 -8.61 -9.01 13.16
N ASN A 97 -7.29 -9.11 12.98
CA ASN A 97 -6.32 -8.43 13.84
C ASN A 97 -6.42 -6.91 13.73
N LEU A 98 -6.60 -6.38 12.53
CA LEU A 98 -6.83 -4.94 12.30
C LEU A 98 -8.12 -4.47 12.99
N THR A 99 -9.19 -5.27 12.94
CA THR A 99 -10.45 -4.97 13.65
C THR A 99 -10.23 -4.95 15.17
N LEU A 100 -9.50 -5.91 15.71
CA LEU A 100 -9.17 -5.97 17.14
C LEU A 100 -8.29 -4.79 17.58
N ALA A 101 -7.30 -4.40 16.77
CA ALA A 101 -6.45 -3.25 17.04
C ALA A 101 -7.25 -1.93 17.00
N ASN A 102 -8.09 -1.75 16.00
CA ASN A 102 -8.98 -0.58 15.91
C ASN A 102 -10.01 -0.50 17.04
N ALA A 103 -10.37 -1.61 17.69
CA ALA A 103 -11.23 -1.60 18.85
C ALA A 103 -10.55 -1.07 20.13
N GLN A 104 -9.20 -1.01 20.16
CA GLN A 104 -8.42 -0.53 21.29
C GLN A 104 -8.16 0.98 21.28
N ILE A 105 -8.26 1.63 20.11
CA ILE A 105 -8.01 3.07 20.01
C ILE A 105 -9.18 3.89 20.56
N LYS A 106 -8.84 5.12 20.99
CA LYS A 106 -9.80 6.03 21.62
C LYS A 106 -10.81 6.61 20.63
N ASP A 107 -10.36 6.92 19.41
CA ASP A 107 -11.18 7.58 18.41
C ASP A 107 -12.06 6.57 17.66
N ARG A 108 -13.37 6.69 17.85
CA ARG A 108 -14.35 5.91 17.09
C ARG A 108 -14.99 6.78 16.04
N ILE A 109 -14.44 6.72 14.82
CA ILE A 109 -14.92 7.53 13.71
C ILE A 109 -15.83 6.70 12.83
N GLU A 110 -17.13 7.00 12.87
CA GLU A 110 -18.09 6.38 11.98
C GLU A 110 -17.90 6.92 10.55
N SER A 111 -17.74 6.01 9.59
CA SER A 111 -17.70 6.40 8.19
C SER A 111 -19.04 6.96 7.71
N LEU A 112 -19.01 7.90 6.80
CA LEU A 112 -20.23 8.39 6.16
C LEU A 112 -21.00 7.21 5.52
N PRO A 113 -22.35 7.19 5.64
CA PRO A 113 -23.12 6.19 4.94
C PRO A 113 -22.87 6.29 3.44
N SER A 114 -22.47 5.18 2.84
CA SER A 114 -22.17 5.14 1.42
C SER A 114 -23.46 4.91 0.60
N ASN A 115 -23.50 5.47 -0.60
CA ASN A 115 -24.51 5.12 -1.57
C ASN A 115 -24.10 3.81 -2.27
N GLY A 116 -24.95 2.80 -2.32
CA GLY A 116 -24.60 1.48 -2.88
C GLY A 116 -23.99 1.51 -4.29
N ILE A 117 -24.31 2.53 -5.11
CA ILE A 117 -23.68 2.74 -6.42
C ILE A 117 -22.22 3.17 -6.26
N LEU A 118 -21.91 4.06 -5.32
CA LEU A 118 -20.53 4.50 -5.02
C LEU A 118 -19.69 3.33 -4.50
N ASP A 119 -20.27 2.46 -3.65
CA ASP A 119 -19.59 1.26 -3.15
C ASP A 119 -19.22 0.29 -4.28
N ILE A 120 -20.13 0.11 -5.24
CA ILE A 120 -19.87 -0.72 -6.41
C ILE A 120 -18.71 -0.09 -7.23
N TRP A 121 -18.76 1.22 -7.46
CA TRP A 121 -17.73 1.93 -8.18
C TRP A 121 -16.37 1.86 -7.47
N GLU A 122 -16.34 2.06 -6.15
CA GLU A 122 -15.13 1.93 -5.32
C GLU A 122 -14.56 0.51 -5.36
N ARG A 123 -15.41 -0.50 -5.29
CA ARG A 123 -14.96 -1.90 -5.44
C ARG A 123 -14.41 -2.21 -6.81
N ILE A 124 -15.00 -1.66 -7.88
CA ILE A 124 -14.53 -1.86 -9.25
C ILE A 124 -13.19 -1.14 -9.46
N THR A 125 -13.04 0.07 -8.93
CA THR A 125 -11.84 0.91 -9.09
C THR A 125 -10.84 0.79 -7.92
N ALA A 126 -10.98 -0.24 -7.08
CA ALA A 126 -10.08 -0.47 -5.95
C ALA A 126 -8.62 -0.63 -6.43
N PRO A 127 -7.62 -0.07 -5.71
CA PRO A 127 -6.21 -0.15 -6.06
C PRO A 127 -5.73 -1.57 -6.38
N GLY A 128 -6.17 -2.58 -5.61
CA GLY A 128 -5.82 -3.98 -5.84
C GLY A 128 -6.34 -4.58 -7.16
N ARG A 129 -7.21 -3.89 -7.90
CA ARG A 129 -7.73 -4.31 -9.21
C ARG A 129 -6.99 -3.71 -10.40
N PHE A 130 -6.04 -2.81 -10.17
CA PHE A 130 -5.25 -2.17 -11.24
C PHE A 130 -4.66 -3.18 -12.23
N GLN A 131 -3.97 -4.20 -11.73
CA GLN A 131 -3.36 -5.22 -12.57
C GLN A 131 -4.39 -6.06 -13.37
N LEU A 132 -5.56 -6.32 -12.80
CA LEU A 132 -6.64 -7.02 -13.48
C LEU A 132 -7.12 -6.22 -14.69
N TRP A 133 -7.43 -4.95 -14.49
CA TRP A 133 -7.91 -4.08 -15.56
C TRP A 133 -6.85 -3.86 -16.63
N ALA A 134 -5.59 -3.69 -16.25
CA ALA A 134 -4.47 -3.58 -17.19
C ALA A 134 -4.32 -4.83 -18.06
N ARG A 135 -4.42 -6.03 -17.47
CA ARG A 135 -4.37 -7.29 -18.21
C ARG A 135 -5.55 -7.47 -19.16
N LEU A 136 -6.77 -7.13 -18.71
CA LEU A 136 -7.97 -7.20 -19.54
C LEU A 136 -7.92 -6.20 -20.70
N MET A 137 -7.38 -4.99 -20.47
CA MET A 137 -7.14 -4.00 -21.52
C MET A 137 -6.22 -4.54 -22.61
N VAL A 138 -5.06 -5.08 -22.24
CA VAL A 138 -4.10 -5.65 -23.18
C VAL A 138 -4.72 -6.82 -23.94
N LEU A 139 -5.43 -7.72 -23.24
CA LEU A 139 -6.10 -8.86 -23.88
C LEU A 139 -7.17 -8.40 -24.89
N ALA A 140 -8.02 -7.44 -24.51
CA ALA A 140 -9.07 -6.93 -25.38
C ALA A 140 -8.49 -6.28 -26.65
N TRP A 141 -7.44 -5.48 -26.52
CA TRP A 141 -6.79 -4.87 -27.67
C TRP A 141 -6.06 -5.87 -28.55
N THR A 142 -5.32 -6.83 -27.98
CA THR A 142 -4.64 -7.86 -28.77
C THR A 142 -5.63 -8.69 -29.59
N LEU A 143 -6.74 -9.13 -28.98
CA LEU A 143 -7.80 -9.85 -29.68
C LEU A 143 -8.53 -8.96 -30.71
N GLY A 144 -8.79 -7.70 -30.38
CA GLY A 144 -9.42 -6.74 -31.31
C GLY A 144 -8.57 -6.48 -32.54
N PHE A 145 -7.27 -6.22 -32.37
CA PHE A 145 -6.35 -6.01 -33.50
C PHE A 145 -6.10 -7.31 -34.28
N ALA A 146 -6.02 -8.46 -33.61
CA ALA A 146 -5.93 -9.75 -34.29
C ALA A 146 -7.15 -10.02 -35.18
N ALA A 147 -8.38 -9.73 -34.67
CA ALA A 147 -9.61 -9.85 -35.42
C ALA A 147 -9.63 -8.89 -36.64
N LEU A 148 -9.13 -7.66 -36.48
CA LEU A 148 -8.98 -6.71 -37.59
C LEU A 148 -7.98 -7.22 -38.67
N ALA A 149 -6.84 -7.72 -38.22
CA ALA A 149 -5.83 -8.29 -39.12
C ALA A 149 -6.41 -9.51 -39.87
N TRP A 150 -7.08 -10.42 -39.14
CA TRP A 150 -7.75 -11.58 -39.73
C TRP A 150 -8.80 -11.16 -40.80
N ARG A 151 -9.61 -10.14 -40.49
CA ARG A 151 -10.60 -9.57 -41.42
C ARG A 151 -9.96 -9.09 -42.72
N ILE A 152 -8.76 -8.49 -42.65
CA ILE A 152 -8.08 -7.91 -43.80
C ILE A 152 -7.45 -9.01 -44.69
N TRP A 153 -6.85 -10.03 -44.06
CA TRP A 153 -5.95 -10.97 -44.74
C TRP A 153 -6.60 -12.28 -45.15
N VAL A 154 -7.61 -12.76 -44.44
CA VAL A 154 -8.07 -14.17 -44.57
C VAL A 154 -9.51 -14.31 -45.00
N VAL A 155 -10.40 -13.37 -44.71
CA VAL A 155 -11.84 -13.63 -44.74
C VAL A 155 -12.52 -13.18 -46.01
N GLY A 156 -13.32 -14.08 -46.60
CA GLY A 156 -14.27 -13.76 -47.69
C GLY A 156 -15.34 -12.74 -47.25
N ILE A 157 -16.02 -12.16 -48.23
CA ILE A 157 -16.91 -10.99 -48.07
C ILE A 157 -18.04 -11.24 -47.04
N GLU A 158 -18.54 -12.47 -46.89
CA GLU A 158 -19.71 -12.81 -46.07
C GLU A 158 -19.50 -12.60 -44.55
N ASN A 159 -18.31 -12.90 -44.03
CA ASN A 159 -18.04 -12.81 -42.59
C ASN A 159 -17.32 -11.51 -42.17
N ARG A 160 -17.01 -10.64 -43.14
CA ARG A 160 -16.30 -9.36 -42.87
C ARG A 160 -17.05 -8.43 -41.93
N ARG A 161 -18.41 -8.41 -41.95
CA ARG A 161 -19.22 -7.54 -41.10
C ARG A 161 -19.16 -8.02 -39.66
N LEU A 162 -19.32 -9.34 -39.41
CA LEU A 162 -19.29 -9.93 -38.09
C LEU A 162 -17.93 -9.73 -37.40
N LEU A 163 -16.84 -10.00 -38.14
CA LEU A 163 -15.47 -9.76 -37.59
C LEU A 163 -15.17 -8.29 -37.36
N GLY A 164 -15.69 -7.39 -38.18
CA GLY A 164 -15.55 -5.96 -37.98
C GLY A 164 -16.29 -5.45 -36.73
N SER A 165 -17.51 -5.93 -36.50
CA SER A 165 -18.27 -5.56 -35.30
C SER A 165 -17.67 -6.15 -34.03
N SER A 166 -17.23 -7.41 -34.04
CA SER A 166 -16.55 -8.02 -32.88
C SER A 166 -15.23 -7.33 -32.54
N ALA A 167 -14.45 -6.97 -33.54
CA ALA A 167 -13.22 -6.20 -33.34
C ALA A 167 -13.51 -4.80 -32.75
N ALA A 168 -14.53 -4.10 -33.25
CA ALA A 168 -14.93 -2.80 -32.72
C ALA A 168 -15.39 -2.90 -31.25
N VAL A 169 -16.15 -3.93 -30.89
CA VAL A 169 -16.56 -4.19 -29.50
C VAL A 169 -15.35 -4.44 -28.60
N LEU A 170 -14.37 -5.25 -29.06
CA LEU A 170 -13.16 -5.54 -28.30
C LEU A 170 -12.29 -4.29 -28.11
N VAL A 171 -12.15 -3.46 -29.12
CA VAL A 171 -11.42 -2.19 -29.01
C VAL A 171 -12.12 -1.23 -28.03
N ALA A 172 -13.45 -1.12 -28.12
CA ALA A 172 -14.24 -0.32 -27.16
C ALA A 172 -14.15 -0.85 -25.72
N ALA A 173 -14.18 -2.16 -25.54
CA ALA A 173 -13.95 -2.78 -24.22
C ALA A 173 -12.54 -2.47 -23.69
N GLY A 174 -11.52 -2.51 -24.56
CA GLY A 174 -10.15 -2.11 -24.19
C GLY A 174 -10.05 -0.66 -23.73
N LEU A 175 -10.79 0.27 -24.36
CA LEU A 175 -10.89 1.67 -23.90
C LEU A 175 -11.58 1.78 -22.54
N ALA A 176 -12.64 1.02 -22.30
CA ALA A 176 -13.31 0.98 -21.00
C ALA A 176 -12.37 0.44 -19.90
N PHE A 177 -11.63 -0.64 -20.18
CA PHE A 177 -10.62 -1.16 -19.25
C PHE A 177 -9.46 -0.19 -19.02
N MET A 178 -9.06 0.57 -20.03
CA MET A 178 -8.07 1.64 -19.89
C MET A 178 -8.54 2.72 -18.92
N LEU A 179 -9.81 3.15 -19.02
CA LEU A 179 -10.39 4.12 -18.08
C LEU A 179 -10.41 3.56 -16.65
N LEU A 180 -10.81 2.30 -16.48
CA LEU A 180 -10.78 1.64 -15.16
C LEU A 180 -9.37 1.50 -14.61
N THR A 181 -8.39 1.19 -15.45
CA THR A 181 -6.97 1.13 -15.07
C THR A 181 -6.48 2.50 -14.60
N ARG A 182 -6.81 3.55 -15.34
CA ARG A 182 -6.44 4.93 -15.00
C ARG A 182 -7.06 5.36 -13.67
N THR A 183 -8.35 5.16 -13.47
CA THR A 183 -9.02 5.52 -12.21
C THR A 183 -8.48 4.73 -11.02
N ALA A 184 -8.15 3.44 -11.20
CA ALA A 184 -7.50 2.64 -10.16
C ALA A 184 -6.07 3.15 -9.84
N SER A 185 -5.30 3.59 -10.85
CA SER A 185 -3.98 4.19 -10.67
C SER A 185 -4.05 5.53 -9.92
N GLU A 186 -4.97 6.41 -10.33
CA GLU A 186 -5.18 7.70 -9.65
C GLU A 186 -5.57 7.51 -8.18
N ARG A 187 -6.32 6.44 -7.85
CA ARG A 187 -6.63 6.10 -6.45
C ARG A 187 -5.42 5.60 -5.67
N ILE A 188 -4.49 4.87 -6.28
CA ILE A 188 -3.23 4.49 -5.64
C ILE A 188 -2.43 5.75 -5.26
N GLU A 189 -2.37 6.73 -6.14
CA GLU A 189 -1.63 7.98 -5.90
C GLU A 189 -2.34 8.91 -4.92
N SER A 190 -3.68 8.96 -4.95
CA SER A 190 -4.49 9.85 -4.11
C SER A 190 -4.80 9.28 -2.73
N SER A 191 -4.74 7.97 -2.54
CA SER A 191 -5.03 7.31 -1.26
C SER A 191 -3.80 7.30 -0.34
N LYS A 192 -3.13 8.44 -0.21
CA LYS A 192 -2.08 8.60 0.79
C LYS A 192 -2.76 8.66 2.15
N SER A 193 -2.78 7.52 2.83
CA SER A 193 -3.28 7.42 4.19
C SER A 193 -2.11 7.49 5.17
N ALA A 194 -2.40 7.96 6.36
CA ALA A 194 -1.44 8.00 7.47
C ALA A 194 -2.12 7.56 8.77
N ILE A 195 -1.31 7.11 9.71
CA ILE A 195 -1.75 6.81 11.07
C ILE A 195 -1.21 7.89 12.01
N VAL A 196 -2.05 8.34 12.93
CA VAL A 196 -1.65 9.23 14.03
C VAL A 196 -0.81 8.41 15.00
N MET A 197 0.44 8.86 15.22
CA MET A 197 1.39 8.19 16.11
C MET A 197 1.51 8.90 17.46
N ALA A 198 1.14 10.17 17.52
CA ALA A 198 1.11 10.91 18.78
C ALA A 198 -0.02 10.42 19.68
N VAL A 199 0.22 10.36 20.98
CA VAL A 199 -0.80 10.01 21.99
C VAL A 199 -2.03 10.89 21.85
N GLU A 200 -1.81 12.20 21.57
CA GLU A 200 -2.85 13.18 21.32
C GLU A 200 -2.30 14.28 20.39
N SER A 201 -3.03 14.64 19.36
CA SER A 201 -2.66 15.69 18.41
C SER A 201 -3.85 16.58 18.05
N ALA A 202 -3.61 17.89 18.05
CA ALA A 202 -4.62 18.89 17.72
C ALA A 202 -4.79 19.06 16.21
N VAL A 203 -6.01 18.89 15.73
CA VAL A 203 -6.38 19.23 14.37
C VAL A 203 -6.96 20.65 14.33
N ARG A 204 -6.39 21.48 13.46
CA ARG A 204 -6.67 22.93 13.40
C ARG A 204 -7.29 23.34 12.06
N ASN A 205 -7.95 24.52 12.07
CA ASN A 205 -8.51 25.09 10.82
C ASN A 205 -7.44 25.60 9.84
N GLU A 206 -6.24 25.96 10.35
CA GLU A 206 -5.13 26.54 9.59
C GLU A 206 -3.80 25.83 9.95
N PRO A 207 -2.82 25.80 9.03
CA PRO A 207 -1.51 25.26 9.33
C PRO A 207 -0.77 26.15 10.35
N GLY A 208 -0.15 25.53 11.35
CA GLY A 208 0.60 26.23 12.40
C GLY A 208 -0.05 26.15 13.77
N THR A 209 0.56 26.84 14.74
CA THR A 209 0.10 26.83 16.15
C THR A 209 -0.98 27.84 16.46
N ASN A 210 -1.20 28.83 15.59
CA ASN A 210 -2.13 29.93 15.82
C ASN A 210 -3.58 29.62 15.40
N GLY A 211 -3.80 28.57 14.63
CA GLY A 211 -5.12 28.13 14.20
C GLY A 211 -5.99 27.65 15.37
N MET A 212 -7.29 27.84 15.26
CA MET A 212 -8.26 27.29 16.24
C MET A 212 -8.27 25.76 16.15
N THR A 213 -8.19 25.10 17.30
CA THR A 213 -8.36 23.64 17.38
C THR A 213 -9.81 23.27 17.08
N LEU A 214 -9.99 22.43 16.05
CA LEU A 214 -11.30 21.91 15.65
C LEU A 214 -11.69 20.68 16.47
N PHE A 215 -10.74 19.75 16.63
CA PHE A 215 -10.86 18.53 17.40
C PHE A 215 -9.48 17.95 17.70
N MET A 216 -9.46 16.94 18.58
CA MET A 216 -8.25 16.20 18.91
C MET A 216 -8.30 14.83 18.24
N LEU A 217 -7.15 14.32 17.84
CA LEU A 217 -6.96 12.94 17.39
C LEU A 217 -5.99 12.22 18.30
N HIS A 218 -6.17 10.92 18.42
CA HIS A 218 -5.35 10.08 19.26
C HIS A 218 -4.62 9.01 18.44
N GLU A 219 -3.64 8.40 19.07
CA GLU A 219 -2.83 7.32 18.51
C GLU A 219 -3.70 6.24 17.85
N GLY A 220 -3.26 5.76 16.69
CA GLY A 220 -3.91 4.70 15.91
C GLY A 220 -4.99 5.20 14.93
N THR A 221 -5.39 6.47 15.01
CA THR A 221 -6.42 6.99 14.11
C THR A 221 -5.91 7.08 12.68
N LYS A 222 -6.61 6.43 11.76
CA LYS A 222 -6.32 6.50 10.32
C LYS A 222 -6.92 7.75 9.71
N VAL A 223 -6.11 8.46 8.92
CA VAL A 223 -6.50 9.67 8.21
C VAL A 223 -6.10 9.59 6.73
N THR A 224 -6.83 10.29 5.86
CA THR A 224 -6.45 10.49 4.46
C THR A 224 -5.73 11.83 4.33
N VAL A 225 -4.56 11.86 3.70
CA VAL A 225 -3.77 13.07 3.50
C VAL A 225 -4.24 13.76 2.23
N ILE A 226 -4.76 14.99 2.35
CA ILE A 226 -5.26 15.78 1.22
C ILE A 226 -4.18 16.71 0.67
N GLU A 227 -3.44 17.37 1.58
CA GLU A 227 -2.46 18.39 1.24
C GLU A 227 -1.28 18.32 2.22
N ARG A 228 -0.09 18.64 1.74
CA ARG A 228 1.14 18.61 2.53
C ARG A 228 1.88 19.93 2.44
N ASN A 229 2.33 20.41 3.57
CA ASN A 229 3.42 21.34 3.64
C ASN A 229 4.56 20.78 4.52
N SER A 230 5.64 21.52 4.68
CA SER A 230 6.83 21.03 5.38
C SER A 230 6.56 20.58 6.83
N ASN A 231 5.63 21.20 7.53
CA ASN A 231 5.44 21.01 8.97
C ASN A 231 4.03 20.55 9.34
N HIS A 232 3.03 20.69 8.46
CA HIS A 232 1.65 20.36 8.72
C HIS A 232 1.02 19.69 7.51
N TRP A 233 0.19 18.68 7.75
CA TRP A 233 -0.58 18.03 6.70
C TRP A 233 -2.06 18.28 6.90
N LYS A 234 -2.75 18.57 5.81
CA LYS A 234 -4.21 18.63 5.80
C LYS A 234 -4.75 17.22 5.65
N VAL A 235 -5.53 16.81 6.60
CA VAL A 235 -6.07 15.46 6.67
C VAL A 235 -7.59 15.45 6.64
N GLN A 236 -8.14 14.32 6.21
CA GLN A 236 -9.57 14.03 6.22
C GLN A 236 -9.83 12.73 6.97
N LEU A 237 -10.83 12.76 7.82
CA LEU A 237 -11.34 11.60 8.55
C LEU A 237 -12.40 10.84 7.75
N ALA A 238 -12.70 9.60 8.12
CA ALA A 238 -13.73 8.79 7.49
C ALA A 238 -15.15 9.41 7.55
N ASN A 239 -15.42 10.29 8.51
CA ASN A 239 -16.66 11.04 8.62
C ASN A 239 -16.70 12.33 7.79
N GLY A 240 -15.66 12.59 6.98
CA GLY A 240 -15.55 13.76 6.11
C GLY A 240 -14.96 15.01 6.77
N ASN A 241 -14.74 15.04 8.08
CA ASN A 241 -14.10 16.17 8.76
C ASN A 241 -12.68 16.37 8.27
N THR A 242 -12.27 17.63 8.08
CA THR A 242 -10.93 17.99 7.61
C THR A 242 -10.27 18.98 8.53
N GLY A 243 -8.93 19.01 8.53
CA GLY A 243 -8.15 20.00 9.23
C GLY A 243 -6.66 19.76 9.10
N TRP A 244 -5.87 20.63 9.72
CA TRP A 244 -4.42 20.61 9.68
C TRP A 244 -3.86 19.99 10.97
N ILE A 245 -2.93 19.06 10.82
CA ILE A 245 -2.24 18.36 11.90
C ILE A 245 -0.73 18.47 11.70
N ALA A 246 0.05 18.41 12.78
CA ALA A 246 1.51 18.43 12.68
C ALA A 246 2.01 17.19 11.92
N ALA A 247 2.91 17.38 10.95
CA ALA A 247 3.44 16.28 10.13
C ALA A 247 4.21 15.24 10.96
N GLY A 248 4.90 15.68 12.05
CA GLY A 248 5.63 14.80 12.96
C GLY A 248 4.77 13.85 13.78
N ASP A 249 3.45 14.11 13.86
CA ASP A 249 2.50 13.27 14.60
C ASP A 249 1.91 12.14 13.72
N LEU A 250 2.29 12.09 12.45
CA LEU A 250 1.76 11.17 11.45
C LEU A 250 2.84 10.27 10.86
N THR A 251 2.48 9.03 10.56
CA THR A 251 3.30 8.13 9.75
C THR A 251 2.49 7.61 8.57
N GLU A 252 3.06 7.70 7.37
CA GLU A 252 2.43 7.20 6.14
C GLU A 252 2.36 5.67 6.12
N ILE A 253 1.26 5.18 5.56
CA ILE A 253 1.03 3.76 5.33
C ILE A 253 1.82 3.27 4.12
#